data_64d39d0ee2939cf7ef5f936e1f51606e
#
_entry.id   64d39d0ee2939cf7ef5f936e1f51606e
#
_cell.length_a   1.000
_cell.length_b   1.000
_cell.length_c   1.000
_cell.angle_alpha   90.00
_cell.angle_beta   90.00
_cell.angle_gamma   90.00
#
_symmetry.space_group_name_H-M   'P 1'
#
loop_
_entity.id
_entity.type
_entity.pdbx_description
1 polymer ?
#
loop_
_entity_poly.entity_id
_entity_poly.type
_entity_poly.pdbx_seq_one_letter_code
_entity_poly.pdbx_strand_id
1 'polypeptide(L)'
;MSLTKCSKCQSKAVRRYARPGRTVRYRNIAAMPIPDSFPIPTCSRCHAEFFDACASEALALLLHEQYLEQLRERAKQAIDILMLHISQRRLELLIGLSQGYLSRLRIGAGNPSAELVSHLAMLAHDPKTRLAELERYWAV
;
A
#
# COMPACT_ATOMS: atom_id res chain seq x y z
N MET A 1 23.41 -11.81 -10.05
CA MET A 1 24.73 -11.19 -10.31
C MET A 1 24.80 -9.84 -9.64
N SER A 2 25.86 -9.53 -8.94
CA SER A 2 26.11 -8.21 -8.44
C SER A 2 26.68 -7.33 -9.56
N LEU A 3 26.20 -6.09 -9.64
CA LEU A 3 26.79 -5.13 -10.56
C LEU A 3 28.19 -4.74 -10.10
N THR A 4 29.18 -5.05 -10.89
CA THR A 4 30.57 -4.73 -10.58
C THR A 4 31.01 -3.40 -11.18
N LYS A 5 30.23 -2.86 -12.10
CA LYS A 5 30.56 -1.63 -12.84
C LYS A 5 29.33 -0.77 -13.06
N CYS A 6 29.47 0.53 -12.85
CA CYS A 6 28.38 1.48 -13.09
C CYS A 6 28.06 1.58 -14.59
N SER A 7 26.79 1.36 -14.96
CA SER A 7 26.35 1.48 -16.34
C SER A 7 26.31 2.94 -16.82
N LYS A 8 26.31 3.90 -15.91
CA LYS A 8 26.17 5.32 -16.22
C LYS A 8 27.52 6.03 -16.40
N CYS A 9 28.47 5.80 -15.49
CA CYS A 9 29.78 6.44 -15.55
C CYS A 9 30.96 5.49 -15.73
N GLN A 10 30.71 4.18 -15.85
CA GLN A 10 31.70 3.12 -16.05
C GLN A 10 32.66 2.91 -14.86
N SER A 11 32.43 3.55 -13.74
CA SER A 11 33.22 3.36 -12.52
C SER A 11 33.03 1.96 -11.92
N LYS A 12 34.07 1.41 -11.31
CA LYS A 12 34.00 0.17 -10.52
C LYS A 12 33.58 0.41 -9.07
N ALA A 13 33.19 1.63 -8.72
CA ALA A 13 32.87 2.04 -7.36
C ALA A 13 31.40 1.79 -6.98
N VAL A 14 30.83 0.68 -7.44
CA VAL A 14 29.45 0.27 -7.10
C VAL A 14 29.48 -0.54 -5.80
N ARG A 15 28.74 -0.08 -4.80
CA ARG A 15 28.59 -0.72 -3.49
C ARG A 15 27.12 -0.75 -3.11
N ARG A 16 26.74 -1.65 -2.20
CA ARG A 16 25.39 -1.68 -1.63
C ARG A 16 25.32 -0.72 -0.44
N TYR A 17 24.45 0.27 -0.55
CA TYR A 17 24.21 1.27 0.50
C TYR A 17 22.76 1.24 0.94
N ALA A 18 22.56 1.28 2.26
CA ALA A 18 21.25 1.55 2.88
C ALA A 18 21.20 3.03 3.27
N ARG A 19 20.06 3.67 3.06
CA ARG A 19 19.83 5.06 3.51
C ARG A 19 18.35 5.30 3.75
N PRO A 20 17.97 6.20 4.67
CA PRO A 20 16.58 6.53 4.94
C PRO A 20 15.97 7.39 3.85
N GLY A 21 14.64 7.46 3.85
CA GLY A 21 13.87 8.41 3.05
C GLY A 21 13.67 8.05 1.59
N ARG A 22 14.09 6.87 1.14
CA ARG A 22 13.86 6.42 -0.24
C ARG A 22 12.44 5.93 -0.40
N THR A 23 11.82 6.28 -1.52
CA THR A 23 10.50 5.81 -1.91
C THR A 23 10.51 5.29 -3.34
N VAL A 24 9.54 4.45 -3.66
CA VAL A 24 9.34 3.91 -5.01
C VAL A 24 7.85 3.79 -5.27
N ARG A 25 7.44 3.95 -6.52
CA ARG A 25 6.07 3.68 -6.90
C ARG A 25 5.82 2.16 -6.84
N TYR A 26 4.76 1.76 -6.17
CA TYR A 26 4.32 0.38 -6.10
C TYR A 26 2.81 0.31 -6.30
N ARG A 27 2.37 -0.31 -7.40
CA ARG A 27 0.96 -0.39 -7.79
C ARG A 27 0.29 0.99 -7.76
N ASN A 28 -0.76 1.16 -6.95
CA ASN A 28 -1.50 2.41 -6.82
C ASN A 28 -0.95 3.36 -5.75
N ILE A 29 0.15 3.00 -5.09
CA ILE A 29 0.83 3.88 -4.12
C ILE A 29 2.01 4.56 -4.81
N ALA A 30 1.95 5.89 -4.91
CA ALA A 30 2.94 6.66 -5.65
C ALA A 30 4.32 6.70 -4.96
N ALA A 31 4.33 6.69 -3.64
CA ALA A 31 5.56 6.80 -2.84
C ALA A 31 5.56 5.76 -1.71
N MET A 32 5.76 4.49 -2.08
CA MET A 32 5.93 3.41 -1.12
C MET A 32 7.30 3.52 -0.47
N PRO A 33 7.40 3.56 0.87
CA PRO A 33 8.70 3.64 1.53
C PRO A 33 9.53 2.39 1.29
N ILE A 34 10.80 2.60 0.94
CA ILE A 34 11.80 1.52 0.95
C ILE A 34 12.35 1.47 2.38
N PRO A 35 12.45 0.28 3.00
CA PRO A 35 13.00 0.19 4.35
C PRO A 35 14.37 0.87 4.46
N ASP A 36 14.59 1.61 5.53
CA ASP A 36 15.82 2.40 5.74
C ASP A 36 17.07 1.55 5.72
N SER A 37 16.95 0.29 6.14
CA SER A 37 18.05 -0.68 6.19
C SER A 37 18.26 -1.43 4.87
N PHE A 38 17.42 -1.23 3.86
CA PHE A 38 17.52 -1.99 2.61
C PHE A 38 18.68 -1.48 1.75
N PRO A 39 19.69 -2.35 1.45
CA PRO A 39 20.83 -1.94 0.65
C PRO A 39 20.49 -1.98 -0.85
N ILE A 40 20.83 -0.90 -1.54
CA ILE A 40 20.69 -0.81 -3.00
C ILE A 40 22.08 -0.59 -3.61
N PRO A 41 22.44 -1.29 -4.70
CA PRO A 41 23.68 -1.01 -5.42
C PRO A 41 23.74 0.45 -5.87
N THR A 42 24.75 1.17 -5.43
CA THR A 42 24.90 2.60 -5.68
C THR A 42 26.33 2.90 -6.11
N CYS A 43 26.49 3.70 -7.15
CA CYS A 43 27.80 4.18 -7.56
C CYS A 43 28.24 5.33 -6.65
N SER A 44 29.39 5.17 -5.98
CA SER A 44 29.93 6.23 -5.13
C SER A 44 30.43 7.45 -5.91
N ARG A 45 30.69 7.29 -7.20
CA ARG A 45 31.19 8.37 -8.07
C ARG A 45 30.09 9.26 -8.61
N CYS A 46 29.04 8.68 -9.25
CA CYS A 46 27.94 9.44 -9.84
C CYS A 46 26.63 9.36 -9.06
N HIS A 47 26.61 8.63 -7.95
CA HIS A 47 25.43 8.42 -7.07
C HIS A 47 24.24 7.76 -7.74
N ALA A 48 24.38 7.14 -8.90
CA ALA A 48 23.33 6.40 -9.55
C ALA A 48 22.99 5.12 -8.76
N GLU A 49 21.72 4.88 -8.56
CA GLU A 49 21.21 3.67 -7.91
C GLU A 49 20.77 2.66 -8.98
N PHE A 50 21.05 1.38 -8.74
CA PHE A 50 20.73 0.31 -9.68
C PHE A 50 19.99 -0.82 -8.97
N PHE A 51 19.08 -1.48 -9.68
CA PHE A 51 18.39 -2.65 -9.20
C PHE A 51 18.90 -3.87 -9.98
N ASP A 52 19.83 -4.62 -9.38
CA ASP A 52 20.19 -5.93 -9.91
C ASP A 52 19.08 -6.95 -9.61
N ALA A 53 19.16 -8.15 -10.18
CA ALA A 53 18.13 -9.19 -10.01
C ALA A 53 17.89 -9.52 -8.53
N CYS A 54 18.95 -9.64 -7.75
CA CYS A 54 18.86 -9.96 -6.32
C CYS A 54 18.17 -8.85 -5.53
N ALA A 55 18.56 -7.60 -5.73
CA ALA A 55 17.94 -6.45 -5.06
C ALA A 55 16.47 -6.28 -5.50
N SER A 56 16.17 -6.48 -6.77
CA SER A 56 14.81 -6.37 -7.30
C SER A 56 13.88 -7.42 -6.69
N GLU A 57 14.32 -8.67 -6.59
CA GLU A 57 13.51 -9.75 -5.98
C GLU A 57 13.28 -9.50 -4.50
N ALA A 58 14.34 -9.18 -3.75
CA ALA A 58 14.23 -8.91 -2.31
C ALA A 58 13.33 -7.72 -2.03
N LEU A 59 13.48 -6.65 -2.80
CA LEU A 59 12.64 -5.46 -2.66
C LEU A 59 11.18 -5.74 -3.01
N ALA A 60 10.92 -6.51 -4.07
CA ALA A 60 9.57 -6.87 -4.47
C ALA A 60 8.81 -7.59 -3.37
N LEU A 61 9.45 -8.54 -2.67
CA LEU A 61 8.85 -9.25 -1.55
C LEU A 61 8.52 -8.29 -0.39
N LEU A 62 9.46 -7.42 -0.03
CA LEU A 62 9.24 -6.44 1.05
C LEU A 62 8.13 -5.44 0.70
N LEU A 63 8.11 -4.95 -0.53
CA LEU A 63 7.09 -4.01 -0.98
C LEU A 63 5.71 -4.65 -1.04
N HIS A 64 5.63 -5.92 -1.41
CA HIS A 64 4.36 -6.66 -1.42
C HIS A 64 3.78 -6.78 -0.02
N GLU A 65 4.58 -7.18 0.96
CA GLU A 65 4.14 -7.27 2.35
C GLU A 65 3.72 -5.90 2.91
N GLN A 66 4.51 -4.86 2.67
CA GLN A 66 4.17 -3.50 3.06
C GLN A 66 2.87 -3.01 2.41
N TYR A 67 2.67 -3.36 1.15
CA TYR A 67 1.44 -3.00 0.43
C TYR A 67 0.21 -3.63 1.08
N LEU A 68 0.25 -4.91 1.39
CA LEU A 68 -0.85 -5.60 2.07
C LEU A 68 -1.11 -4.99 3.46
N GLU A 69 -0.07 -4.67 4.19
CA GLU A 69 -0.19 -4.03 5.50
C GLU A 69 -0.82 -2.63 5.38
N GLN A 70 -0.42 -1.84 4.40
CA GLN A 70 -1.01 -0.52 4.15
C GLN A 70 -2.49 -0.62 3.75
N LEU A 71 -2.86 -1.62 2.95
CA LEU A 71 -4.27 -1.83 2.60
C LEU A 71 -5.10 -2.18 3.85
N ARG A 72 -4.59 -3.04 4.71
CA ARG A 72 -5.27 -3.39 5.98
C ARG A 72 -5.44 -2.17 6.88
N GLU A 73 -4.39 -1.39 7.06
CA GLU A 73 -4.42 -0.20 7.91
C GLU A 73 -5.39 0.87 7.37
N ARG A 74 -5.35 1.14 6.08
CA ARG A 74 -6.25 2.08 5.43
C ARG A 74 -7.71 1.62 5.50
N ALA A 75 -7.97 0.32 5.32
CA ALA A 75 -9.30 -0.25 5.48
C ALA A 75 -9.82 -0.06 6.90
N LYS A 76 -9.00 -0.37 7.91
CA LYS A 76 -9.35 -0.20 9.31
C LYS A 76 -9.69 1.26 9.65
N GLN A 77 -8.87 2.20 9.21
CA GLN A 77 -9.12 3.63 9.43
C GLN A 77 -10.43 4.08 8.81
N ALA A 78 -10.70 3.68 7.56
CA ALA A 78 -11.94 4.04 6.88
C ALA A 78 -13.16 3.41 7.56
N ILE A 79 -13.09 2.15 7.96
CA ILE A 79 -14.17 1.45 8.66
C ILE A 79 -14.46 2.13 10.00
N ASP A 80 -13.44 2.49 10.77
CA ASP A 80 -13.60 3.17 12.06
C ASP A 80 -14.31 4.51 11.90
N ILE A 81 -13.98 5.29 10.86
CA ILE A 81 -14.66 6.54 10.54
C ILE A 81 -16.13 6.27 10.17
N LEU A 82 -16.37 5.32 9.28
CA LEU A 82 -17.72 5.01 8.79
C LEU A 82 -18.64 4.51 9.91
N MET A 83 -18.11 3.74 10.85
CA MET A 83 -18.88 3.19 11.95
C MET A 83 -19.32 4.23 12.99
N LEU A 84 -18.88 5.47 12.88
CA LEU A 84 -19.44 6.62 13.61
C LEU A 84 -20.79 7.06 13.02
N HIS A 85 -21.11 6.67 11.80
CA HIS A 85 -22.27 7.12 11.04
C HIS A 85 -23.24 6.02 10.67
N ILE A 86 -22.79 4.76 10.66
CA ILE A 86 -23.59 3.61 10.23
C ILE A 86 -23.16 2.36 11.01
N SER A 87 -24.08 1.43 11.25
CA SER A 87 -23.73 0.16 11.88
C SER A 87 -22.91 -0.71 10.91
N GLN A 88 -22.09 -1.58 11.48
CA GLN A 88 -21.26 -2.50 10.69
C GLN A 88 -22.11 -3.36 9.74
N ARG A 89 -23.17 -3.96 10.26
CA ARG A 89 -24.03 -4.83 9.46
C ARG A 89 -24.70 -4.09 8.30
N ARG A 90 -25.15 -2.86 8.56
CA ARG A 90 -25.76 -2.03 7.51
C ARG A 90 -24.73 -1.64 6.45
N LEU A 91 -23.52 -1.32 6.87
CA LEU A 91 -22.42 -1.00 5.93
C LEU A 91 -22.08 -2.22 5.07
N GLU A 92 -21.99 -3.41 5.67
CA GLU A 92 -21.76 -4.65 4.93
C GLU A 92 -22.85 -4.90 3.88
N LEU A 93 -24.10 -4.73 4.25
CA LEU A 93 -25.23 -4.88 3.32
C LEU A 93 -25.17 -3.86 2.18
N LEU A 94 -24.84 -2.63 2.51
CA LEU A 94 -24.82 -1.52 1.55
C LEU A 94 -23.72 -1.66 0.49
N ILE A 95 -22.57 -2.21 0.87
CA ILE A 95 -21.47 -2.46 -0.08
C ILE A 95 -21.43 -3.91 -0.60
N GLY A 96 -22.37 -4.74 -0.22
CA GLY A 96 -22.47 -6.11 -0.73
C GLY A 96 -21.45 -7.09 -0.12
N LEU A 97 -21.07 -6.87 1.12
CA LEU A 97 -20.15 -7.75 1.85
C LEU A 97 -20.90 -8.80 2.68
N SER A 98 -20.26 -9.94 2.92
CA SER A 98 -20.78 -10.95 3.81
C SER A 98 -20.77 -10.49 5.27
N GLN A 99 -21.68 -11.07 6.08
CA GLN A 99 -21.74 -10.76 7.49
C GLN A 99 -20.43 -11.06 8.21
N GLY A 100 -19.95 -10.11 9.00
CA GLY A 100 -18.72 -10.22 9.77
C GLY A 100 -17.44 -9.94 9.00
N TYR A 101 -17.52 -9.64 7.71
CA TYR A 101 -16.35 -9.34 6.89
C TYR A 101 -15.57 -8.13 7.43
N LEU A 102 -16.27 -7.04 7.76
CA LEU A 102 -15.63 -5.83 8.28
C LEU A 102 -15.02 -6.05 9.67
N SER A 103 -15.63 -6.87 10.51
CA SER A 103 -15.03 -7.26 11.80
C SER A 103 -13.69 -7.94 11.60
N ARG A 104 -13.61 -8.87 10.66
CA ARG A 104 -12.36 -9.57 10.35
C ARG A 104 -11.28 -8.62 9.84
N LEU A 105 -11.64 -7.68 8.99
CA LEU A 105 -10.68 -6.66 8.50
C LEU A 105 -10.17 -5.77 9.64
N ARG A 106 -11.04 -5.41 10.59
CA ARG A 106 -10.65 -4.55 11.72
C ARG A 106 -9.65 -5.20 12.66
N ILE A 107 -9.69 -6.52 12.81
CA ILE A 107 -8.73 -7.26 13.62
C ILE A 107 -7.52 -7.77 12.84
N GLY A 108 -7.40 -7.38 11.57
CA GLY A 108 -6.27 -7.74 10.72
C GLY A 108 -6.34 -9.15 10.14
N ALA A 109 -7.50 -9.79 10.16
CA ALA A 109 -7.70 -11.11 9.57
C ALA A 109 -8.08 -10.97 8.09
N GLY A 110 -7.18 -11.36 7.20
CA GLY A 110 -7.40 -11.29 5.77
C GLY A 110 -6.82 -10.04 5.12
N ASN A 111 -6.83 -10.03 3.81
CA ASN A 111 -6.26 -8.96 3.00
C ASN A 111 -7.36 -8.33 2.14
N PRO A 112 -7.76 -7.08 2.40
CA PRO A 112 -8.74 -6.41 1.55
C PRO A 112 -8.13 -6.09 0.19
N SER A 113 -8.96 -6.10 -0.87
CA SER A 113 -8.53 -5.65 -2.19
C SER A 113 -8.34 -4.13 -2.20
N ALA A 114 -7.50 -3.65 -3.11
CA ALA A 114 -7.34 -2.21 -3.30
C ALA A 114 -8.66 -1.53 -3.71
N GLU A 115 -9.51 -2.22 -4.47
CA GLU A 115 -10.84 -1.75 -4.85
C GLU A 115 -11.72 -1.50 -3.62
N LEU A 116 -11.78 -2.47 -2.70
CA LEU A 116 -12.56 -2.33 -1.48
C LEU A 116 -12.02 -1.17 -0.62
N VAL A 117 -10.71 -1.11 -0.44
CA VAL A 117 -10.08 -0.01 0.31
C VAL A 117 -10.40 1.34 -0.31
N SER A 118 -10.37 1.44 -1.64
CA SER A 118 -10.74 2.66 -2.37
C SER A 118 -12.20 3.06 -2.12
N HIS A 119 -13.13 2.11 -2.18
CA HIS A 119 -14.54 2.36 -1.89
C HIS A 119 -14.74 2.85 -0.45
N LEU A 120 -14.13 2.18 0.51
CA LEU A 120 -14.22 2.57 1.92
C LEU A 120 -13.64 3.96 2.14
N ALA A 121 -12.51 4.28 1.52
CA ALA A 121 -11.87 5.59 1.63
C ALA A 121 -12.75 6.71 1.03
N MET A 122 -13.35 6.44 -0.12
CA MET A 122 -14.27 7.40 -0.75
C MET A 122 -15.49 7.69 0.11
N LEU A 123 -16.08 6.66 0.72
CA LEU A 123 -17.20 6.82 1.64
C LEU A 123 -16.77 7.56 2.90
N ALA A 124 -15.60 7.26 3.45
CA ALA A 124 -15.09 7.88 4.67
C ALA A 124 -14.66 9.34 4.49
N HIS A 125 -14.43 9.78 3.26
CA HIS A 125 -14.07 11.17 2.98
C HIS A 125 -15.19 12.16 3.36
N ASP A 126 -16.45 11.80 3.11
CA ASP A 126 -17.63 12.57 3.52
C ASP A 126 -18.77 11.57 3.84
N PRO A 127 -18.75 10.96 5.03
CA PRO A 127 -19.64 9.82 5.33
C PRO A 127 -21.12 10.17 5.19
N LYS A 128 -21.56 11.32 5.70
CA LYS A 128 -22.99 11.71 5.64
C LYS A 128 -23.50 11.75 4.21
N THR A 129 -22.80 12.48 3.33
CA THR A 129 -23.22 12.65 1.94
C THR A 129 -23.07 11.34 1.16
N ARG A 130 -21.93 10.69 1.28
CA ARG A 130 -21.62 9.49 0.50
C ARG A 130 -22.46 8.28 0.88
N LEU A 131 -22.71 8.06 2.15
CA LEU A 131 -23.60 6.98 2.59
C LEU A 131 -25.04 7.22 2.14
N ALA A 132 -25.51 8.45 2.23
CA ALA A 132 -26.87 8.81 1.75
C ALA A 132 -27.01 8.62 0.24
N GLU A 133 -26.01 9.02 -0.54
CA GLU A 133 -25.99 8.80 -1.99
C GLU A 133 -26.04 7.31 -2.34
N LEU A 134 -25.25 6.50 -1.65
CA LEU A 134 -25.19 5.06 -1.88
C LEU A 134 -26.49 4.36 -1.49
N GLU A 135 -27.10 4.77 -0.37
CA GLU A 135 -28.42 4.27 0.05
C GLU A 135 -29.49 4.58 -0.99
N ARG A 136 -29.50 5.80 -1.52
CA ARG A 136 -30.43 6.17 -2.60
C ARG A 136 -30.20 5.39 -3.88
N TYR A 137 -28.95 5.14 -4.19
CA TYR A 137 -28.59 4.38 -5.39
C TYR A 137 -29.19 2.96 -5.37
N TRP A 138 -29.12 2.29 -4.21
CA TRP A 138 -29.61 0.93 -4.07
C TRP A 138 -31.09 0.81 -3.67
N ALA A 139 -31.71 1.90 -3.27
CA ALA A 139 -33.11 1.92 -2.82
C ALA A 139 -34.13 1.99 -3.97
N VAL A 140 -33.78 1.47 -5.11
CA VAL A 140 -34.65 1.51 -6.32
C VAL A 140 -35.80 0.49 -6.26
#